data_42526bec4a8ccc808520b7b0f91241df
#
_entry.id   42526bec4a8ccc808520b7b0f91241df
#
_cell.length_a   1.000
_cell.length_b   1.000
_cell.length_c   1.000
_cell.angle_alpha   90.00
_cell.angle_beta   90.00
_cell.angle_gamma   90.00
#
_symmetry.space_group_name_H-M   'P 1'
#
loop_
_entity.id
_entity.type
_entity.pdbx_description
1 polymer ?
#
loop_
_entity_poly.entity_id
_entity_poly.type
_entity_poly.pdbx_seq_one_letter_code
_entity_poly.pdbx_strand_id
1 'polypeptide(L)'
;MKLCVLGPVNTVTRNAGIIKDAFPELDVYEAAYDVYTEALDMIDQIQQEADMVLFPGKASYALCKRSRRQLIPWEYLPRHISSLHRTL
;
A
#
# COMPACT_ATOMS: atom_id res chain seq x y z
N MET A 1 8.74 -1.02 -10.72
CA MET A 1 7.98 -1.66 -9.65
C MET A 1 6.77 -0.81 -9.32
N LYS A 2 5.62 -1.42 -9.22
CA LYS A 2 4.35 -0.73 -9.02
C LYS A 2 3.85 -0.97 -7.60
N LEU A 3 3.61 0.12 -6.87
CA LEU A 3 3.16 0.08 -5.48
C LEU A 3 1.81 0.76 -5.36
N CYS A 4 0.84 0.06 -4.78
CA CYS A 4 -0.47 0.64 -4.47
C CYS A 4 -0.55 1.02 -2.99
N VAL A 5 -0.95 2.25 -2.71
CA VAL A 5 -1.29 2.68 -1.36
C VAL A 5 -2.80 2.51 -1.21
N LEU A 6 -3.23 1.56 -0.39
CA LEU A 6 -4.64 1.25 -0.17
C LEU A 6 -5.05 1.74 1.22
N GLY A 7 -5.85 2.79 1.26
CA GLY A 7 -6.20 3.41 2.52
C GLY A 7 -7.51 4.20 2.50
N PRO A 8 -7.84 4.80 3.65
CA PRO A 8 -9.05 5.62 3.77
C PRO A 8 -9.03 6.82 2.82
N VAL A 9 -10.18 7.13 2.27
CA VAL A 9 -10.33 8.20 1.28
C VAL A 9 -9.80 9.56 1.76
N ASN A 10 -9.90 9.84 3.06
CA ASN A 10 -9.44 11.12 3.63
C ASN A 10 -7.93 11.22 3.82
N THR A 11 -7.18 10.11 3.82
CA THR A 11 -5.76 10.13 4.12
C THR A 11 -4.89 9.47 3.06
N VAL A 12 -5.46 8.69 2.16
CA VAL A 12 -4.71 7.92 1.18
C VAL A 12 -3.86 8.79 0.25
N THR A 13 -4.41 9.92 -0.20
CA THR A 13 -3.69 10.83 -1.10
C THR A 13 -2.45 11.41 -0.43
N ARG A 14 -2.57 11.81 0.83
CA ARG A 14 -1.46 12.31 1.62
C ARG A 14 -0.39 11.24 1.79
N ASN A 15 -0.79 10.03 2.14
CA ASN A 15 0.14 8.93 2.34
C ASN A 15 0.84 8.54 1.04
N ALA A 16 0.12 8.49 -0.07
CA ALA A 16 0.71 8.23 -1.38
C ALA A 16 1.72 9.31 -1.77
N GLY A 17 1.41 10.58 -1.46
CA GLY A 17 2.32 11.69 -1.72
C GLY A 17 3.63 11.57 -0.96
N ILE A 18 3.58 11.14 0.30
CA ILE A 18 4.79 10.91 1.10
C ILE A 18 5.67 9.85 0.44
N ILE A 19 5.09 8.77 -0.03
CA ILE A 19 5.83 7.69 -0.67
C ILE A 19 6.41 8.14 -2.02
N LYS A 20 5.64 8.85 -2.82
CA LYS A 20 6.12 9.39 -4.11
C LYS A 20 7.32 10.31 -3.93
N ASP A 21 7.28 11.16 -2.91
CA ASP A 21 8.38 12.09 -2.63
C ASP A 21 9.63 11.36 -2.16
N ALA A 22 9.46 10.32 -1.35
CA ALA A 22 10.58 9.55 -0.81
C ALA A 22 11.20 8.61 -1.85
N PHE A 23 10.40 8.10 -2.78
CA PHE A 23 10.81 7.10 -3.76
C PHE A 23 10.31 7.46 -5.15
N PRO A 24 10.89 8.49 -5.78
CA PRO A 24 10.43 8.92 -7.11
C PRO A 24 10.60 7.87 -8.20
N GLU A 25 11.45 6.88 -7.97
CA GLU A 25 11.66 5.78 -8.93
C GLU A 25 10.55 4.72 -8.91
N LEU A 26 9.70 4.72 -7.88
CA LEU A 26 8.57 3.80 -7.80
C LEU A 26 7.36 4.35 -8.54
N ASP A 27 6.64 3.47 -9.21
CA ASP A 27 5.34 3.80 -9.78
C ASP A 27 4.29 3.63 -8.71
N VAL A 28 3.93 4.73 -8.04
CA VAL A 28 3.01 4.75 -6.91
C VAL A 28 1.64 5.23 -7.34
N TYR A 29 0.62 4.47 -7.00
CA TYR A 29 -0.76 4.89 -7.21
C TYR A 29 -1.59 4.62 -5.96
N GLU A 30 -2.76 5.21 -5.89
CA GLU A 30 -3.61 5.11 -4.71
C GLU A 30 -4.94 4.43 -5.01
N ALA A 31 -5.45 3.70 -4.02
CA ALA A 31 -6.80 3.16 -4.02
C ALA A 31 -7.44 3.52 -2.69
N ALA A 32 -8.66 4.03 -2.73
CA ALA A 32 -9.33 4.59 -1.56
C ALA A 32 -10.59 3.81 -1.22
N TYR A 33 -10.87 3.70 0.08
CA TYR A 33 -12.12 3.14 0.57
C TYR A 33 -12.74 4.09 1.61
N ASP A 34 -14.05 4.03 1.76
CA ASP A 34 -14.76 4.76 2.82
C ASP A 34 -14.77 3.93 4.12
N VAL A 35 -15.04 2.64 4.01
CA VAL A 35 -15.06 1.71 5.13
C VAL A 35 -13.99 0.65 4.91
N TYR A 36 -13.20 0.35 5.93
CA TYR A 36 -12.04 -0.55 5.81
C TYR A 36 -12.38 -1.95 5.27
N THR A 37 -13.61 -2.41 5.47
CA THR A 37 -14.05 -3.72 4.95
C THR A 37 -14.08 -3.75 3.41
N GLU A 38 -14.21 -2.61 2.76
CA GLU A 38 -14.17 -2.52 1.31
C GLU A 38 -12.80 -2.94 0.73
N ALA A 39 -11.75 -2.82 1.52
CA ALA A 39 -10.41 -3.22 1.10
C ALA A 39 -10.35 -4.70 0.69
N LEU A 40 -11.15 -5.54 1.34
CA LEU A 40 -11.20 -6.96 1.02
C LEU A 40 -11.71 -7.21 -0.40
N ASP A 41 -12.67 -6.41 -0.84
CA ASP A 41 -13.21 -6.52 -2.19
C ASP A 41 -12.26 -5.94 -3.25
N MET A 42 -11.43 -4.98 -2.87
CA MET A 42 -10.51 -4.29 -3.77
C MET A 42 -9.19 -5.03 -3.95
N ILE A 43 -8.77 -5.80 -2.93
CA ILE A 43 -7.41 -6.33 -2.87
C ILE A 43 -7.09 -7.30 -4.02
N ASP A 44 -8.03 -8.11 -4.45
CA ASP A 44 -7.79 -9.09 -5.51
C ASP A 44 -7.44 -8.40 -6.83
N GLN A 45 -8.17 -7.36 -7.18
CA GLN A 45 -7.90 -6.60 -8.40
C GLN A 45 -6.59 -5.82 -8.30
N ILE A 46 -6.34 -5.21 -7.13
CA ILE A 46 -5.11 -4.46 -6.90
C ILE A 46 -3.89 -5.37 -7.03
N GLN A 47 -3.96 -6.58 -6.52
CA GLN A 47 -2.86 -7.54 -6.59
C GLN A 47 -2.55 -8.00 -8.00
N GLN A 48 -3.48 -7.90 -8.92
CA GLN A 48 -3.22 -8.20 -10.33
C GLN A 48 -2.39 -7.11 -11.00
N GLU A 49 -2.45 -5.88 -10.50
CA GLU A 49 -1.80 -4.72 -11.09
C GLU A 49 -0.51 -4.32 -10.37
N ALA A 50 -0.50 -4.43 -9.05
CA ALA A 50 0.60 -3.93 -8.22
C ALA A 50 1.52 -5.06 -7.76
N ASP A 51 2.80 -4.73 -7.66
CA ASP A 51 3.81 -5.64 -7.10
C ASP A 51 3.74 -5.67 -5.58
N MET A 52 3.39 -4.54 -4.98
CA MET A 52 3.24 -4.41 -3.53
C MET A 52 2.04 -3.55 -3.18
N VAL A 53 1.47 -3.79 -2.01
CA VAL A 53 0.35 -3.01 -1.48
C VAL A 53 0.72 -2.50 -0.09
N LEU A 54 0.66 -1.19 0.09
CA LEU A 54 0.94 -0.54 1.37
C LEU A 54 -0.37 -0.14 2.04
N PHE A 55 -0.52 -0.50 3.31
CA PHE A 55 -1.71 -0.22 4.11
C PHE A 55 -1.40 0.79 5.21
N PRO A 56 -1.84 2.04 5.08
CA PRO A 56 -1.74 3.00 6.19
C PRO A 56 -2.61 2.62 7.39
N GLY A 57 -3.72 1.91 7.15
CA GLY A 57 -4.65 1.51 8.21
C GLY A 57 -4.41 0.09 8.68
N LYS A 58 -4.35 -0.11 10.01
CA LYS A 58 -4.14 -1.43 10.60
C LYS A 58 -5.31 -2.38 10.35
N ALA A 59 -6.54 -1.87 10.41
CA ALA A 59 -7.74 -2.69 10.26
C ALA A 59 -7.82 -3.32 8.87
N SER A 60 -7.58 -2.53 7.83
CA SER A 60 -7.62 -3.04 6.46
C SER A 60 -6.48 -4.02 6.19
N TYR A 61 -5.28 -3.75 6.72
CA TYR A 61 -4.17 -4.69 6.61
C TYR A 61 -4.51 -6.03 7.26
N ALA A 62 -5.03 -6.01 8.49
CA ALA A 62 -5.38 -7.23 9.23
C ALA A 62 -6.41 -8.06 8.48
N LEU A 63 -7.37 -7.40 7.82
CA LEU A 63 -8.39 -8.06 7.03
C LEU A 63 -7.82 -8.73 5.78
N CYS A 64 -6.84 -8.11 5.14
CA CYS A 64 -6.28 -8.56 3.87
C CYS A 64 -5.01 -9.41 4.01
N LYS A 65 -4.46 -9.57 5.21
CA LYS A 65 -3.13 -10.19 5.42
C LYS A 65 -3.01 -11.65 4.96
N ARG A 66 -4.13 -12.32 4.71
CA ARG A 66 -4.12 -13.69 4.19
C ARG A 66 -3.82 -13.76 2.71
N SER A 67 -3.78 -12.63 2.06
CA SER A 67 -3.47 -12.55 0.66
C SER A 67 -2.03 -12.98 0.38
N ARG A 68 -1.77 -13.49 -0.83
CA ARG A 68 -0.46 -14.06 -1.19
C ARG A 68 0.57 -13.04 -1.64
N ARG A 69 0.15 -11.81 -1.92
CA ARG A 69 1.07 -10.76 -2.39
C ARG A 69 1.75 -10.08 -1.21
N GLN A 70 2.77 -9.32 -1.53
CA GLN A 70 3.47 -8.54 -0.51
C GLN A 70 2.58 -7.39 -0.03
N LEU A 71 2.09 -7.54 1.18
CA LEU A 71 1.31 -6.53 1.87
C LEU A 71 2.16 -5.91 2.96
N ILE A 72 2.23 -4.60 3.00
CA ILE A 72 3.08 -3.86 3.91
C ILE A 72 2.22 -2.99 4.83
N PRO A 73 2.18 -3.27 6.14
CA PRO A 73 1.54 -2.37 7.09
C PRO A 73 2.40 -1.12 7.27
N TRP A 74 1.75 0.02 7.48
CA TRP A 74 2.45 1.31 7.60
C TRP A 74 3.53 1.30 8.67
N GLU A 75 3.29 0.62 9.78
CA GLU A 75 4.23 0.58 10.92
C GLU A 75 5.57 -0.06 10.59
N TYR A 76 5.62 -0.90 9.55
CA TYR A 76 6.86 -1.54 9.11
C TYR A 76 7.48 -0.83 7.90
N LEU A 77 6.91 0.26 7.48
CA LEU A 77 7.34 0.99 6.30
C LEU A 77 8.84 1.33 6.30
N PRO A 78 9.43 1.84 7.38
CA PRO A 78 10.86 2.18 7.37
C PRO A 78 11.76 1.02 6.99
N ARG A 79 11.45 -0.19 7.45
CA ARG A 79 12.25 -1.38 7.15
C ARG A 79 12.11 -1.79 5.70
N HIS A 80 10.88 -1.83 5.20
CA HIS A 80 10.59 -2.21 3.82
C HIS A 80 11.15 -1.20 2.84
N ILE A 81 11.05 0.06 3.16
CA ILE A 81 11.58 1.15 2.35
C ILE A 81 13.11 1.04 2.26
N SER A 82 13.78 0.81 3.38
CA SER A 82 15.23 0.64 3.41
C SER A 82 15.67 -0.53 2.54
N SER A 83 14.95 -1.64 2.60
CA SER A 83 15.22 -2.82 1.80
C SER A 83 15.05 -2.53 0.31
N LEU A 84 13.96 -1.88 -0.08
CA LEU A 84 13.70 -1.48 -1.46
C LEU A 84 14.78 -0.54 -1.97
N HIS A 85 15.17 0.41 -1.16
CA HIS A 85 16.19 1.39 -1.53
C HIS A 85 17.55 0.75 -1.81
N ARG A 86 17.90 -0.27 -1.04
CA ARG A 86 19.14 -1.03 -1.26
C ARG A 86 19.10 -1.83 -2.54
N THR A 87 17.92 -2.34 -2.91
CA THR A 87 17.74 -3.15 -4.11
C THR A 87 17.76 -2.29 -5.37
N LEU A 88 17.23 -1.11 -5.28
CA LEU A 88 17.17 -0.17 -6.39
C LEU A 88 18.46 0.59 -6.55
#